data_db25e8337510b59bc590fb1d6a07aafa
#
_entry.id   db25e8337510b59bc590fb1d6a07aafa
#
_cell.length_a   1.000
_cell.length_b   1.000
_cell.length_c   1.000
_cell.angle_alpha   90.00
_cell.angle_beta   90.00
_cell.angle_gamma   90.00
#
_symmetry.space_group_name_H-M   'P 1'
#
loop_
_entity.id
_entity.type
_entity.pdbx_description
1 polymer ?
#
loop_
_entity_poly.entity_id
_entity_poly.type
_entity_poly.pdbx_seq_one_letter_code
_entity_poly.pdbx_strand_id
1 'polypeptide(L)'
;LPVSLPPGVHTSFLDALFTATSATCVTGLVTVDPGDTYTVFGRVILALLIQTGGLGFTSMGAGLMLATKRRVGFKSRLLLKEALNVDNFRGIVRLLKAILLTTLIFETVGALLSFPVFVRDYPPLKALGISIFHSVSSFNNAGFDILGGGQSLIPYQNDILLNLVTGGLIIFGGLGFLVILDVLKNRSFRKLTLHSKVVISTTLTLLIVGTLVFRFTEHMPWIGAFFNSVTPRTAGFATYPLNDFSNAGLFVMILLMFIGASPGSTGGGIKTSTFFILMQTMRSALNKRHMGAFHRSLSPENTSRAFLITQLSLCVVLIGTFLLCLLEPSFEMRQLLFEVVSAFGTAGLSPETPPDWLPPVRWS
;
A
#
# COMPACT_ATOMS: atom_id res chain seq x y z
N LEU A 1 12.35 4.66 -20.76
CA LEU A 1 12.67 4.22 -22.13
C LEU A 1 11.98 5.17 -23.13
N PRO A 2 12.64 5.61 -24.23
CA PRO A 2 12.01 6.51 -25.22
C PRO A 2 10.70 5.96 -25.80
N VAL A 3 10.60 4.64 -25.99
CA VAL A 3 9.38 3.94 -26.47
C VAL A 3 8.22 4.01 -25.47
N SER A 4 8.50 4.34 -24.20
CA SER A 4 7.46 4.47 -23.17
C SER A 4 6.74 5.80 -23.19
N LEU A 5 7.19 6.77 -24.02
CA LEU A 5 6.62 8.11 -24.13
C LEU A 5 5.94 8.28 -25.49
N PRO A 6 4.80 8.98 -25.56
CA PRO A 6 4.20 9.38 -26.82
C PRO A 6 5.11 10.37 -27.57
N PRO A 7 4.99 10.48 -28.91
CA PRO A 7 5.72 11.48 -29.70
C PRO A 7 5.44 12.88 -29.18
N GLY A 8 6.51 13.64 -28.91
CA GLY A 8 6.41 15.03 -28.43
C GLY A 8 6.29 15.21 -26.92
N VAL A 9 6.15 14.12 -26.14
CA VAL A 9 6.18 14.18 -24.69
C VAL A 9 7.60 13.92 -24.19
N HIS A 10 8.12 14.85 -23.38
CA HIS A 10 9.44 14.75 -22.77
C HIS A 10 9.29 14.68 -21.24
N THR A 11 9.87 13.66 -20.65
CA THR A 11 10.03 13.56 -19.18
C THR A 11 11.50 13.64 -18.84
N SER A 12 11.82 14.30 -17.73
CA SER A 12 13.20 14.32 -17.24
C SER A 12 13.64 12.92 -16.79
N PHE A 13 14.95 12.69 -16.74
CA PHE A 13 15.48 11.45 -16.18
C PHE A 13 15.07 11.27 -14.70
N LEU A 14 15.01 12.37 -13.94
CA LEU A 14 14.61 12.35 -12.53
C LEU A 14 13.14 11.95 -12.35
N ASP A 15 12.22 12.46 -13.19
CA ASP A 15 10.81 12.08 -13.16
C ASP A 15 10.62 10.58 -13.48
N ALA A 16 11.34 10.11 -14.51
CA ALA A 16 11.31 8.70 -14.88
C ALA A 16 11.87 7.80 -13.77
N LEU A 17 12.97 8.22 -13.11
CA LEU A 17 13.57 7.50 -12.00
C LEU A 17 12.65 7.51 -10.78
N PHE A 18 12.07 8.67 -10.44
CA PHE A 18 11.11 8.81 -9.35
C PHE A 18 9.91 7.89 -9.54
N THR A 19 9.28 7.96 -10.71
CA THR A 19 8.11 7.13 -11.05
C THR A 19 8.45 5.64 -10.99
N ALA A 20 9.60 5.23 -11.54
CA ALA A 20 10.03 3.82 -11.50
C ALA A 20 10.33 3.35 -10.07
N THR A 21 10.96 4.20 -9.26
CA THR A 21 11.23 3.91 -7.84
C THR A 21 9.93 3.82 -7.04
N SER A 22 9.03 4.78 -7.22
CA SER A 22 7.72 4.80 -6.57
C SER A 22 6.90 3.56 -6.95
N ALA A 23 6.90 3.15 -8.22
CA ALA A 23 6.24 1.94 -8.68
C ALA A 23 6.86 0.66 -8.06
N THR A 24 8.19 0.59 -8.00
CA THR A 24 8.91 -0.58 -7.44
C THR A 24 8.78 -0.65 -5.91
N CYS A 25 8.78 0.49 -5.23
CA CYS A 25 8.55 0.59 -3.78
C CYS A 25 7.06 0.53 -3.42
N VAL A 26 6.17 0.49 -4.43
CA VAL A 26 4.72 0.43 -4.25
C VAL A 26 4.23 1.62 -3.41
N THR A 27 4.71 2.81 -3.73
CA THR A 27 4.43 4.03 -2.96
C THR A 27 3.24 4.81 -3.51
N GLY A 28 3.16 4.99 -4.85
CA GLY A 28 2.07 5.71 -5.49
C GLY A 28 2.26 7.22 -5.66
N LEU A 29 3.31 7.79 -5.09
CA LEU A 29 3.66 9.19 -5.36
C LEU A 29 4.19 9.34 -6.79
N VAL A 30 3.75 10.37 -7.50
CA VAL A 30 4.10 10.64 -8.89
C VAL A 30 4.50 12.10 -9.07
N THR A 31 5.45 12.36 -9.96
CA THR A 31 5.82 13.71 -10.42
C THR A 31 5.14 14.04 -11.75
N VAL A 32 4.68 13.04 -12.48
CA VAL A 32 3.96 13.13 -13.74
C VAL A 32 2.82 12.13 -13.76
N ASP A 33 1.68 12.50 -14.34
CA ASP A 33 0.53 11.60 -14.44
C ASP A 33 0.84 10.42 -15.37
N PRO A 34 0.75 9.17 -14.87
CA PRO A 34 1.04 7.99 -15.68
C PRO A 34 0.06 7.77 -16.84
N GLY A 35 -1.20 8.21 -16.66
CA GLY A 35 -2.26 8.09 -17.65
C GLY A 35 -2.03 8.99 -18.88
N ASP A 36 -1.46 10.17 -18.67
CA ASP A 36 -1.24 11.15 -19.74
C ASP A 36 0.18 11.05 -20.32
N THR A 37 1.15 10.65 -19.50
CA THR A 37 2.57 10.69 -19.86
C THR A 37 3.05 9.42 -20.57
N TYR A 38 2.54 8.22 -20.18
CA TYR A 38 3.09 6.98 -20.68
C TYR A 38 2.22 6.31 -21.75
N THR A 39 2.88 5.76 -22.77
CA THR A 39 2.25 4.87 -23.76
C THR A 39 1.72 3.59 -23.09
N VAL A 40 0.93 2.80 -23.83
CA VAL A 40 0.47 1.46 -23.37
C VAL A 40 1.67 0.60 -22.95
N PHE A 41 2.77 0.66 -23.69
CA PHE A 41 4.00 -0.07 -23.36
C PHE A 41 4.60 0.42 -22.02
N GLY A 42 4.67 1.73 -21.80
CA GLY A 42 5.13 2.32 -20.54
C GLY A 42 4.26 1.92 -19.34
N ARG A 43 2.94 1.92 -19.51
CA ARG A 43 1.99 1.47 -18.49
C ARG A 43 2.12 0.00 -18.15
N VAL A 44 2.40 -0.86 -19.15
CA VAL A 44 2.71 -2.29 -18.89
C VAL A 44 4.00 -2.44 -18.08
N ILE A 45 5.04 -1.67 -18.40
CA ILE A 45 6.28 -1.67 -17.59
C ILE A 45 5.99 -1.24 -16.16
N LEU A 46 5.20 -0.17 -15.95
CA LEU A 46 4.81 0.26 -14.60
C LEU A 46 4.06 -0.83 -13.85
N ALA A 47 3.10 -1.51 -14.49
CA ALA A 47 2.39 -2.63 -13.87
C ALA A 47 3.35 -3.77 -13.47
N LEU A 48 4.35 -4.08 -14.30
CA LEU A 48 5.38 -5.08 -13.97
C LEU A 48 6.28 -4.64 -12.82
N LEU A 49 6.64 -3.36 -12.73
CA LEU A 49 7.40 -2.81 -11.60
C LEU A 49 6.60 -2.89 -10.31
N ILE A 50 5.32 -2.49 -10.34
CA ILE A 50 4.39 -2.60 -9.20
C ILE A 50 4.28 -4.06 -8.75
N GLN A 51 4.06 -4.98 -9.69
CA GLN A 51 3.95 -6.40 -9.39
C GLN A 51 5.23 -6.98 -8.77
N THR A 52 6.39 -6.54 -9.27
CA THR A 52 7.70 -6.96 -8.74
C THR A 52 7.92 -6.41 -7.34
N GLY A 53 7.53 -5.19 -7.09
CA GLY A 53 7.60 -4.53 -5.78
C GLY A 53 6.69 -5.18 -4.74
N GLY A 54 5.40 -5.30 -5.06
CA GLY A 54 4.38 -5.85 -4.15
C GLY A 54 4.61 -7.30 -3.75
N LEU A 55 5.02 -8.15 -4.68
CA LEU A 55 5.39 -9.54 -4.39
C LEU A 55 6.78 -9.66 -3.75
N GLY A 56 7.59 -8.62 -3.84
CA GLY A 56 9.00 -8.64 -3.49
C GLY A 56 9.89 -9.27 -4.56
N PHE A 57 10.99 -8.59 -4.85
CA PHE A 57 11.93 -8.96 -5.91
C PHE A 57 12.41 -10.43 -5.83
N THR A 58 12.66 -10.93 -4.62
CA THR A 58 13.11 -12.31 -4.39
C THR A 58 12.01 -13.33 -4.76
N SER A 59 10.76 -13.04 -4.41
CA SER A 59 9.62 -13.91 -4.70
C SER A 59 9.32 -13.93 -6.20
N MET A 60 9.41 -12.76 -6.86
CA MET A 60 9.20 -12.64 -8.30
C MET A 60 10.28 -13.35 -9.10
N GLY A 61 11.57 -13.18 -8.73
CA GLY A 61 12.69 -13.87 -9.35
C GLY A 61 12.59 -15.40 -9.23
N ALA A 62 12.23 -15.89 -8.04
CA ALA A 62 12.01 -17.33 -7.84
C ALA A 62 10.75 -17.85 -8.55
N GLY A 63 9.70 -17.02 -8.67
CA GLY A 63 8.52 -17.31 -9.48
C GLY A 63 8.86 -17.50 -10.96
N LEU A 64 9.68 -16.61 -11.51
CA LEU A 64 10.18 -16.73 -12.89
C LEU A 64 11.01 -17.99 -13.11
N MET A 65 11.88 -18.37 -12.14
CA MET A 65 12.59 -19.65 -12.18
C MET A 65 11.64 -20.84 -12.23
N LEU A 66 10.55 -20.82 -11.47
CA LEU A 66 9.54 -21.87 -11.48
C LEU A 66 8.77 -21.92 -12.79
N ALA A 67 8.43 -20.76 -13.37
CA ALA A 67 7.75 -20.67 -14.67
C ALA A 67 8.61 -21.24 -15.81
N THR A 68 9.93 -21.01 -15.75
CA THR A 68 10.90 -21.58 -16.71
C THR A 68 11.32 -23.02 -16.39
N LYS A 69 10.60 -23.71 -15.48
CA LYS A 69 10.89 -25.08 -15.01
C LYS A 69 12.30 -25.27 -14.42
N ARG A 70 12.99 -24.19 -14.05
CA ARG A 70 14.28 -24.26 -13.37
C ARG A 70 14.08 -24.60 -11.89
N ARG A 71 15.03 -25.35 -11.32
CA ARG A 71 15.01 -25.69 -9.88
C ARG A 71 15.44 -24.46 -9.07
N VAL A 72 14.64 -24.11 -8.07
CA VAL A 72 15.03 -23.07 -7.09
C VAL A 72 16.17 -23.62 -6.24
N GLY A 73 17.37 -23.07 -6.42
CA GLY A 73 18.58 -23.49 -5.72
C GLY A 73 18.55 -23.15 -4.22
N PHE A 74 19.51 -23.67 -3.46
CA PHE A 74 19.58 -23.47 -2.01
C PHE A 74 19.70 -21.98 -1.64
N LYS A 75 20.56 -21.21 -2.34
CA LYS A 75 20.74 -19.76 -2.13
C LYS A 75 19.43 -18.99 -2.32
N SER A 76 18.68 -19.28 -3.38
CA SER A 76 17.39 -18.64 -3.64
C SER A 76 16.35 -19.01 -2.56
N ARG A 77 16.37 -20.23 -2.04
CA ARG A 77 15.50 -20.64 -0.93
C ARG A 77 15.84 -19.94 0.38
N LEU A 78 17.13 -19.67 0.63
CA LEU A 78 17.58 -18.90 1.79
C LEU A 78 17.05 -17.47 1.72
N LEU A 79 17.24 -16.81 0.58
CA LEU A 79 16.72 -15.45 0.35
C LEU A 79 15.19 -15.39 0.45
N LEU A 80 14.49 -16.40 -0.07
CA LEU A 80 13.03 -16.50 0.08
C LEU A 80 12.59 -16.67 1.53
N LYS A 81 13.32 -17.47 2.32
CA LYS A 81 13.06 -17.65 3.74
C LYS A 81 13.12 -16.32 4.48
N GLU A 82 14.15 -15.54 4.23
CA GLU A 82 14.35 -14.21 4.81
C GLU A 82 13.29 -13.23 4.33
N ALA A 83 13.04 -13.15 3.02
CA ALA A 83 12.07 -12.23 2.43
C ALA A 83 10.63 -12.50 2.90
N LEU A 84 10.24 -13.76 3.05
CA LEU A 84 8.91 -14.14 3.51
C LEU A 84 8.82 -14.25 5.05
N ASN A 85 9.94 -14.03 5.74
CA ASN A 85 10.05 -14.13 7.21
C ASN A 85 9.44 -15.43 7.76
N VAL A 86 9.87 -16.56 7.19
CA VAL A 86 9.41 -17.91 7.61
C VAL A 86 10.55 -18.70 8.24
N ASP A 87 10.25 -19.47 9.28
CA ASP A 87 11.27 -20.20 10.05
C ASP A 87 11.84 -21.42 9.33
N ASN A 88 11.06 -22.06 8.45
CA ASN A 88 11.41 -23.34 7.86
C ASN A 88 11.58 -23.30 6.33
N PHE A 89 12.56 -24.02 5.83
CA PHE A 89 12.75 -24.25 4.38
C PHE A 89 11.73 -25.21 3.77
N ARG A 90 11.12 -26.07 4.60
CA ARG A 90 10.16 -27.06 4.10
C ARG A 90 8.91 -26.38 3.55
N GLY A 91 8.61 -26.64 2.30
CA GLY A 91 7.40 -26.11 1.66
C GLY A 91 7.50 -24.69 1.13
N ILE A 92 8.66 -23.99 1.19
CA ILE A 92 8.81 -22.61 0.74
C ILE A 92 8.44 -22.42 -0.74
N VAL A 93 8.76 -23.41 -1.58
CA VAL A 93 8.35 -23.39 -3.00
C VAL A 93 6.85 -23.54 -3.17
N ARG A 94 6.20 -24.35 -2.30
CA ARG A 94 4.74 -24.49 -2.30
C ARG A 94 4.09 -23.20 -1.81
N LEU A 95 4.65 -22.58 -0.79
CA LEU A 95 4.21 -21.26 -0.30
C LEU A 95 4.31 -20.20 -1.39
N LEU A 96 5.45 -20.12 -2.10
CA LEU A 96 5.62 -19.20 -3.20
C LEU A 96 4.57 -19.42 -4.32
N LYS A 97 4.33 -20.67 -4.72
CA LYS A 97 3.28 -20.99 -5.69
C LYS A 97 1.89 -20.55 -5.20
N ALA A 98 1.61 -20.74 -3.92
CA ALA A 98 0.34 -20.32 -3.33
C ALA A 98 0.22 -18.79 -3.33
N ILE A 99 1.28 -18.05 -3.01
CA ILE A 99 1.32 -16.59 -3.09
C ILE A 99 1.02 -16.13 -4.52
N LEU A 100 1.77 -16.61 -5.50
CA LEU A 100 1.58 -16.21 -6.90
C LEU A 100 0.18 -16.53 -7.42
N LEU A 101 -0.35 -17.70 -7.08
CA LEU A 101 -1.70 -18.10 -7.48
C LEU A 101 -2.77 -17.23 -6.81
N THR A 102 -2.62 -16.96 -5.51
CA THR A 102 -3.53 -16.11 -4.76
C THR A 102 -3.56 -14.70 -5.34
N THR A 103 -2.39 -14.10 -5.62
CA THR A 103 -2.26 -12.80 -6.27
C THR A 103 -2.99 -12.79 -7.62
N LEU A 104 -2.70 -13.76 -8.48
CA LEU A 104 -3.33 -13.85 -9.80
C LEU A 104 -4.87 -13.97 -9.70
N ILE A 105 -5.38 -14.74 -8.74
CA ILE A 105 -6.82 -14.87 -8.52
C ILE A 105 -7.44 -13.53 -8.11
N PHE A 106 -6.87 -12.85 -7.10
CA PHE A 106 -7.40 -11.57 -6.64
C PHE A 106 -7.33 -10.49 -7.73
N GLU A 107 -6.23 -10.40 -8.44
CA GLU A 107 -6.07 -9.45 -9.54
C GLU A 107 -7.03 -9.74 -10.70
N THR A 108 -7.22 -11.01 -11.07
CA THR A 108 -8.19 -11.38 -12.11
C THR A 108 -9.62 -11.05 -11.69
N VAL A 109 -10.01 -11.40 -10.47
CA VAL A 109 -11.35 -11.11 -9.95
C VAL A 109 -11.56 -9.60 -9.85
N GLY A 110 -10.57 -8.85 -9.35
CA GLY A 110 -10.61 -7.41 -9.26
C GLY A 110 -10.77 -6.74 -10.63
N ALA A 111 -10.02 -7.19 -11.64
CA ALA A 111 -10.14 -6.69 -13.01
C ALA A 111 -11.52 -6.97 -13.61
N LEU A 112 -12.05 -8.18 -13.42
CA LEU A 112 -13.38 -8.55 -13.91
C LEU A 112 -14.50 -7.74 -13.23
N LEU A 113 -14.38 -7.45 -11.93
CA LEU A 113 -15.38 -6.69 -11.20
C LEU A 113 -15.27 -5.17 -11.46
N SER A 114 -14.10 -4.64 -11.78
CA SER A 114 -13.89 -3.23 -12.12
C SER A 114 -14.29 -2.93 -13.58
N PHE A 115 -14.21 -3.92 -14.47
CA PHE A 115 -14.48 -3.75 -15.90
C PHE A 115 -15.88 -3.16 -16.21
N PRO A 116 -17.00 -3.63 -15.59
CA PRO A 116 -18.33 -3.06 -15.82
C PRO A 116 -18.46 -1.57 -15.45
N VAL A 117 -17.58 -1.07 -14.58
CA VAL A 117 -17.55 0.35 -14.22
C VAL A 117 -16.84 1.14 -15.32
N PHE A 118 -15.60 0.76 -15.65
CA PHE A 118 -14.79 1.51 -16.62
C PHE A 118 -15.31 1.45 -18.05
N VAL A 119 -16.04 0.39 -18.44
CA VAL A 119 -16.62 0.29 -19.80
C VAL A 119 -17.75 1.30 -20.05
N ARG A 120 -18.29 1.94 -19.01
CA ARG A 120 -19.27 3.02 -19.14
C ARG A 120 -18.67 4.29 -19.77
N ASP A 121 -17.37 4.55 -19.45
CA ASP A 121 -16.70 5.80 -19.79
C ASP A 121 -15.62 5.62 -20.87
N TYR A 122 -15.13 4.38 -21.07
CA TYR A 122 -14.05 4.08 -21.98
C TYR A 122 -14.41 2.96 -22.99
N PRO A 123 -13.85 2.99 -24.20
CA PRO A 123 -14.00 1.89 -25.16
C PRO A 123 -13.58 0.56 -24.54
N PRO A 124 -14.23 -0.59 -24.90
CA PRO A 124 -14.07 -1.86 -24.18
C PRO A 124 -12.61 -2.33 -24.04
N LEU A 125 -11.79 -2.17 -25.08
CA LEU A 125 -10.38 -2.57 -25.04
C LEU A 125 -9.56 -1.69 -24.09
N LYS A 126 -9.82 -0.38 -24.07
CA LYS A 126 -9.20 0.56 -23.14
C LYS A 126 -9.67 0.31 -21.72
N ALA A 127 -10.98 0.08 -21.51
CA ALA A 127 -11.56 -0.25 -20.21
C ALA A 127 -10.96 -1.54 -19.64
N LEU A 128 -10.72 -2.57 -20.47
CA LEU A 128 -10.06 -3.80 -20.05
C LEU A 128 -8.61 -3.53 -19.56
N GLY A 129 -7.86 -2.73 -20.32
CA GLY A 129 -6.51 -2.34 -19.93
C GLY A 129 -6.48 -1.57 -18.60
N ILE A 130 -7.41 -0.60 -18.42
CA ILE A 130 -7.56 0.15 -17.17
C ILE A 130 -7.91 -0.79 -16.01
N SER A 131 -8.86 -1.70 -16.20
CA SER A 131 -9.31 -2.64 -15.16
C SER A 131 -8.18 -3.57 -14.69
N ILE A 132 -7.37 -4.08 -15.62
CA ILE A 132 -6.21 -4.91 -15.28
C ILE A 132 -5.18 -4.09 -14.49
N PHE A 133 -4.81 -2.91 -14.99
CA PHE A 133 -3.84 -2.04 -14.32
C PHE A 133 -4.33 -1.64 -12.94
N HIS A 134 -5.59 -1.22 -12.84
CA HIS A 134 -6.23 -0.81 -11.58
C HIS A 134 -6.23 -1.95 -10.55
N SER A 135 -6.57 -3.17 -10.99
CA SER A 135 -6.57 -4.34 -10.11
C SER A 135 -5.17 -4.70 -9.61
N VAL A 136 -4.16 -4.68 -10.48
CA VAL A 136 -2.76 -4.89 -10.12
C VAL A 136 -2.30 -3.81 -9.12
N SER A 137 -2.56 -2.55 -9.43
CA SER A 137 -2.19 -1.42 -8.56
C SER A 137 -2.87 -1.50 -7.19
N SER A 138 -4.17 -1.82 -7.15
CA SER A 138 -4.96 -1.91 -5.92
C SER A 138 -4.55 -3.08 -5.03
N PHE A 139 -4.35 -4.28 -5.59
CA PHE A 139 -3.95 -5.45 -4.81
C PHE A 139 -2.53 -5.33 -4.27
N ASN A 140 -1.64 -4.73 -5.05
CA ASN A 140 -0.27 -4.46 -4.60
C ASN A 140 -0.16 -3.22 -3.70
N ASN A 141 -1.26 -2.51 -3.44
CA ASN A 141 -1.29 -1.27 -2.65
C ASN A 141 -0.38 -0.18 -3.24
N ALA A 142 -0.39 -0.01 -4.56
CA ALA A 142 0.55 0.86 -5.25
C ALA A 142 0.04 2.28 -5.52
N GLY A 143 -1.29 2.48 -5.54
CA GLY A 143 -1.91 3.80 -5.71
C GLY A 143 -1.78 4.45 -7.08
N PHE A 144 -1.18 3.77 -8.03
CA PHE A 144 -1.09 4.25 -9.39
C PHE A 144 -2.40 4.04 -10.15
N ASP A 145 -2.84 5.06 -10.86
CA ASP A 145 -3.90 4.96 -11.86
C ASP A 145 -3.39 5.37 -13.25
N ILE A 146 -4.17 5.08 -14.27
CA ILE A 146 -3.92 5.44 -15.67
C ILE A 146 -5.14 6.10 -16.31
N LEU A 147 -5.99 6.72 -15.48
CA LEU A 147 -7.19 7.42 -15.93
C LEU A 147 -6.85 8.73 -16.62
N GLY A 148 -5.78 9.38 -16.17
CA GLY A 148 -5.32 10.68 -16.66
C GLY A 148 -5.92 11.85 -15.88
N GLY A 149 -5.37 13.04 -16.10
CA GLY A 149 -5.84 14.29 -15.48
C GLY A 149 -5.50 14.45 -14.00
N GLY A 150 -4.68 13.56 -13.40
CA GLY A 150 -4.29 13.63 -11.99
C GLY A 150 -5.44 13.44 -10.99
N GLN A 151 -6.58 12.90 -11.45
CA GLN A 151 -7.82 12.88 -10.66
C GLN A 151 -8.00 11.63 -9.79
N SER A 152 -7.13 10.63 -9.94
CA SER A 152 -7.27 9.33 -9.26
C SER A 152 -8.68 8.74 -9.43
N LEU A 153 -9.34 8.28 -8.36
CA LEU A 153 -10.70 7.75 -8.41
C LEU A 153 -11.79 8.76 -8.04
N ILE A 154 -11.49 10.07 -8.00
CA ILE A 154 -12.46 11.13 -7.68
C ILE A 154 -13.71 11.07 -8.58
N PRO A 155 -13.60 10.85 -9.91
CA PRO A 155 -14.78 10.70 -10.76
C PRO A 155 -15.72 9.56 -10.36
N TYR A 156 -15.20 8.55 -9.65
CA TYR A 156 -15.91 7.35 -9.21
C TYR A 156 -16.23 7.33 -7.71
N GLN A 157 -16.18 8.48 -7.03
CA GLN A 157 -16.43 8.59 -5.57
C GLN A 157 -17.75 7.97 -5.12
N ASN A 158 -18.78 8.02 -5.95
CA ASN A 158 -20.13 7.50 -5.66
C ASN A 158 -20.38 6.09 -6.23
N ASP A 159 -19.45 5.50 -6.98
CA ASP A 159 -19.61 4.14 -7.50
C ASP A 159 -19.31 3.11 -6.40
N ILE A 160 -20.38 2.52 -5.86
CA ILE A 160 -20.29 1.57 -4.75
C ILE A 160 -19.47 0.34 -5.14
N LEU A 161 -19.67 -0.17 -6.37
CA LEU A 161 -18.99 -1.38 -6.82
C LEU A 161 -17.47 -1.16 -6.89
N LEU A 162 -17.03 -0.07 -7.54
CA LEU A 162 -15.61 0.21 -7.68
C LEU A 162 -14.96 0.46 -6.32
N ASN A 163 -15.61 1.25 -5.44
CA ASN A 163 -15.09 1.51 -4.10
C ASN A 163 -14.94 0.24 -3.24
N LEU A 164 -15.91 -0.68 -3.31
CA LEU A 164 -15.85 -1.95 -2.56
C LEU A 164 -14.80 -2.90 -3.16
N VAL A 165 -14.70 -3.00 -4.48
CA VAL A 165 -13.71 -3.84 -5.16
C VAL A 165 -12.29 -3.34 -4.86
N THR A 166 -12.06 -2.05 -5.04
CA THR A 166 -10.75 -1.42 -4.76
C THR A 166 -10.39 -1.56 -3.27
N GLY A 167 -11.31 -1.18 -2.38
CA GLY A 167 -11.10 -1.33 -0.94
C GLY A 167 -10.85 -2.77 -0.52
N GLY A 168 -11.56 -3.73 -1.11
CA GLY A 168 -11.35 -5.15 -0.89
C GLY A 168 -9.95 -5.61 -1.33
N LEU A 169 -9.51 -5.24 -2.54
CA LEU A 169 -8.18 -5.56 -3.06
C LEU A 169 -7.08 -5.00 -2.14
N ILE A 170 -7.20 -3.74 -1.73
CA ILE A 170 -6.27 -3.08 -0.80
C ILE A 170 -6.21 -3.81 0.54
N ILE A 171 -7.35 -4.16 1.12
CA ILE A 171 -7.40 -4.88 2.40
C ILE A 171 -6.72 -6.23 2.28
N PHE A 172 -7.05 -7.02 1.26
CA PHE A 172 -6.45 -8.34 1.07
C PHE A 172 -4.95 -8.26 0.78
N GLY A 173 -4.51 -7.34 -0.07
CA GLY A 173 -3.09 -7.07 -0.30
C GLY A 173 -2.34 -6.69 0.99
N GLY A 174 -2.95 -5.80 1.79
CA GLY A 174 -2.40 -5.29 3.05
C GLY A 174 -2.44 -6.26 4.24
N LEU A 175 -3.28 -7.34 4.19
CA LEU A 175 -3.32 -8.36 5.24
C LEU A 175 -2.08 -9.24 5.28
N GLY A 176 -1.44 -9.43 4.14
CA GLY A 176 -0.28 -10.32 3.99
C GLY A 176 -0.64 -11.76 3.62
N PHE A 177 0.21 -12.33 2.79
CA PHE A 177 -0.03 -13.64 2.16
C PHE A 177 -0.16 -14.77 3.17
N LEU A 178 0.63 -14.76 4.26
CA LEU A 178 0.58 -15.78 5.30
C LEU A 178 -0.77 -15.80 6.03
N VAL A 179 -1.35 -14.62 6.26
CA VAL A 179 -2.66 -14.48 6.89
C VAL A 179 -3.76 -14.99 5.98
N ILE A 180 -3.72 -14.63 4.69
CA ILE A 180 -4.69 -15.10 3.70
C ILE A 180 -4.69 -16.63 3.63
N LEU A 181 -3.49 -17.23 3.52
CA LEU A 181 -3.35 -18.69 3.44
C LEU A 181 -3.80 -19.40 4.74
N ASP A 182 -3.53 -18.79 5.90
CA ASP A 182 -3.97 -19.33 7.20
C ASP A 182 -5.51 -19.31 7.30
N VAL A 183 -6.15 -18.22 6.87
CA VAL A 183 -7.61 -18.09 6.83
C VAL A 183 -8.23 -19.11 5.88
N LEU A 184 -7.70 -19.24 4.67
CA LEU A 184 -8.18 -20.22 3.68
C LEU A 184 -8.08 -21.66 4.17
N LYS A 185 -6.99 -21.99 4.91
CA LYS A 185 -6.75 -23.32 5.45
C LYS A 185 -7.66 -23.62 6.64
N ASN A 186 -7.75 -22.73 7.61
CA ASN A 186 -8.36 -23.01 8.92
C ASN A 186 -9.84 -22.59 9.01
N ARG A 187 -10.30 -21.65 8.18
CA ARG A 187 -11.71 -21.18 8.04
C ARG A 187 -12.43 -20.82 9.34
N SER A 188 -11.73 -20.75 10.47
CA SER A 188 -12.29 -20.42 11.79
C SER A 188 -11.32 -19.56 12.57
N PHE A 189 -11.77 -18.42 13.10
CA PHE A 189 -10.93 -17.48 13.84
C PHE A 189 -10.24 -18.13 15.05
N ARG A 190 -10.91 -19.08 15.73
CA ARG A 190 -10.35 -19.78 16.90
C ARG A 190 -9.11 -20.60 16.54
N LYS A 191 -9.06 -21.17 15.32
CA LYS A 191 -7.98 -22.06 14.84
C LYS A 191 -6.83 -21.30 14.18
N LEU A 192 -6.97 -20.00 13.94
CA LEU A 192 -5.93 -19.19 13.34
C LEU A 192 -4.70 -19.07 14.23
N THR A 193 -3.55 -18.86 13.61
CA THR A 193 -2.30 -18.55 14.30
C THR A 193 -2.42 -17.21 15.08
N LEU A 194 -1.58 -17.02 16.10
CA LEU A 194 -1.54 -15.76 16.84
C LEU A 194 -1.31 -14.57 15.92
N HIS A 195 -0.38 -14.70 14.97
CA HIS A 195 -0.08 -13.69 13.98
C HIS A 195 -1.33 -13.27 13.19
N SER A 196 -2.06 -14.23 12.62
CA SER A 196 -3.28 -13.95 11.86
C SER A 196 -4.38 -13.29 12.70
N LYS A 197 -4.54 -13.73 13.96
CA LYS A 197 -5.50 -13.11 14.89
C LYS A 197 -5.16 -11.65 15.17
N VAL A 198 -3.89 -11.36 15.46
CA VAL A 198 -3.41 -10.01 15.71
C VAL A 198 -3.62 -9.13 14.48
N VAL A 199 -3.19 -9.58 13.32
CA VAL A 199 -3.32 -8.84 12.06
C VAL A 199 -4.78 -8.52 11.74
N ILE A 200 -5.65 -9.53 11.76
CA ILE A 200 -7.08 -9.36 11.42
C ILE A 200 -7.77 -8.43 12.42
N SER A 201 -7.55 -8.65 13.73
CA SER A 201 -8.19 -7.81 14.75
C SER A 201 -7.72 -6.35 14.68
N THR A 202 -6.42 -6.11 14.51
CA THR A 202 -5.88 -4.75 14.39
C THR A 202 -6.36 -4.08 13.12
N THR A 203 -6.32 -4.78 11.98
CA THR A 203 -6.83 -4.24 10.71
C THR A 203 -8.29 -3.85 10.82
N LEU A 204 -9.14 -4.73 11.34
CA LEU A 204 -10.56 -4.47 11.50
C LEU A 204 -10.82 -3.29 12.45
N THR A 205 -10.10 -3.21 13.57
CA THR A 205 -10.20 -2.10 14.51
C THR A 205 -9.85 -0.77 13.84
N LEU A 206 -8.72 -0.71 13.12
CA LEU A 206 -8.29 0.51 12.41
C LEU A 206 -9.30 0.92 11.34
N LEU A 207 -9.85 -0.03 10.58
CA LEU A 207 -10.87 0.24 9.57
C LEU A 207 -12.17 0.79 10.20
N ILE A 208 -12.66 0.17 11.25
CA ILE A 208 -13.89 0.62 11.92
C ILE A 208 -13.68 2.01 12.53
N VAL A 209 -12.61 2.20 13.31
CA VAL A 209 -12.32 3.48 13.96
C VAL A 209 -12.09 4.57 12.90
N GLY A 210 -11.29 4.33 11.87
CA GLY A 210 -11.07 5.29 10.79
C GLY A 210 -12.37 5.66 10.06
N THR A 211 -13.20 4.66 9.71
CA THR A 211 -14.49 4.90 9.05
C THR A 211 -15.41 5.77 9.92
N LEU A 212 -15.50 5.47 11.21
CA LEU A 212 -16.32 6.26 12.13
C LEU A 212 -15.79 7.69 12.24
N VAL A 213 -14.48 7.85 12.40
CA VAL A 213 -13.87 9.19 12.50
C VAL A 213 -14.16 9.99 11.22
N PHE A 214 -13.87 9.48 10.03
CA PHE A 214 -14.15 10.21 8.78
C PHE A 214 -15.63 10.49 8.57
N ARG A 215 -16.52 9.58 8.98
CA ARG A 215 -17.96 9.82 8.92
C ARG A 215 -18.40 11.01 9.75
N PHE A 216 -17.81 11.21 10.93
CA PHE A 216 -18.18 12.28 11.85
C PHE A 216 -17.38 13.57 11.64
N THR A 217 -16.11 13.51 11.25
CA THR A 217 -15.28 14.71 11.04
C THR A 217 -15.51 15.35 9.67
N GLU A 218 -15.64 14.55 8.62
CA GLU A 218 -15.77 15.03 7.24
C GLU A 218 -17.21 14.99 6.71
N HIS A 219 -18.16 14.50 7.50
CA HIS A 219 -19.58 14.39 7.15
C HIS A 219 -19.86 13.67 5.82
N MET A 220 -18.90 12.85 5.33
CA MET A 220 -19.01 12.16 4.05
C MET A 220 -19.92 10.90 4.12
N PRO A 221 -20.44 10.40 2.99
CA PRO A 221 -21.18 9.15 2.92
C PRO A 221 -20.40 7.96 3.51
N TRP A 222 -21.10 6.94 4.00
CA TRP A 222 -20.47 5.76 4.60
C TRP A 222 -19.45 5.07 3.68
N ILE A 223 -19.72 4.99 2.39
CA ILE A 223 -18.80 4.39 1.43
C ILE A 223 -17.52 5.22 1.28
N GLY A 224 -17.65 6.55 1.24
CA GLY A 224 -16.50 7.46 1.22
C GLY A 224 -15.69 7.39 2.51
N ALA A 225 -16.36 7.39 3.67
CA ALA A 225 -15.70 7.24 4.97
C ALA A 225 -14.96 5.90 5.09
N PHE A 226 -15.57 4.81 4.62
CA PHE A 226 -14.93 3.50 4.56
C PHE A 226 -13.70 3.53 3.64
N PHE A 227 -13.84 4.06 2.42
CA PHE A 227 -12.73 4.11 1.46
C PHE A 227 -11.57 4.95 1.99
N ASN A 228 -11.85 6.11 2.59
CA ASN A 228 -10.84 6.98 3.20
C ASN A 228 -10.22 6.39 4.49
N SER A 229 -10.83 5.37 5.10
CA SER A 229 -10.20 4.57 6.15
C SER A 229 -9.28 3.47 5.59
N VAL A 230 -9.58 2.98 4.38
CA VAL A 230 -8.80 1.92 3.72
C VAL A 230 -7.56 2.49 3.04
N THR A 231 -7.72 3.54 2.22
CA THR A 231 -6.68 4.03 1.32
C THR A 231 -5.40 4.55 2.01
N PRO A 232 -5.43 5.23 3.18
CA PRO A 232 -4.21 5.66 3.87
C PRO A 232 -3.33 4.51 4.34
N ARG A 233 -3.89 3.31 4.39
CA ARG A 233 -3.13 2.12 4.77
C ARG A 233 -2.37 1.54 3.59
N THR A 234 -1.49 2.38 3.03
CA THR A 234 -0.53 2.08 1.96
C THR A 234 -1.12 1.86 0.57
N ALA A 235 -2.26 2.46 0.23
CA ALA A 235 -2.91 2.22 -1.07
C ALA A 235 -2.87 3.40 -2.03
N GLY A 236 -3.05 4.63 -1.57
CA GLY A 236 -2.80 5.85 -2.35
C GLY A 236 -3.91 6.31 -3.30
N PHE A 237 -5.01 5.60 -3.42
CA PHE A 237 -6.12 6.07 -4.25
C PHE A 237 -6.94 7.14 -3.53
N ALA A 238 -7.20 8.26 -4.20
CA ALA A 238 -8.06 9.33 -3.70
C ALA A 238 -9.44 9.27 -4.37
N THR A 239 -10.50 9.25 -3.57
CA THR A 239 -11.89 9.38 -4.04
C THR A 239 -12.48 10.73 -3.71
N TYR A 240 -11.81 11.53 -2.90
CA TYR A 240 -12.15 12.91 -2.58
C TYR A 240 -10.90 13.77 -2.65
N PRO A 241 -11.01 15.06 -3.05
CA PRO A 241 -9.87 15.98 -3.01
C PRO A 241 -9.38 16.14 -1.57
N LEU A 242 -8.09 15.89 -1.33
CA LEU A 242 -7.53 15.93 0.03
C LEU A 242 -7.45 17.36 0.58
N ASN A 243 -7.43 18.35 -0.29
CA ASN A 243 -7.47 19.77 0.12
C ASN A 243 -8.78 20.18 0.80
N ASP A 244 -9.86 19.44 0.56
CA ASP A 244 -11.17 19.71 1.15
C ASP A 244 -11.30 19.13 2.58
N PHE A 245 -10.32 18.30 3.01
CA PHE A 245 -10.34 17.68 4.32
C PHE A 245 -10.01 18.67 5.44
N SER A 246 -10.72 18.52 6.54
CA SER A 246 -10.41 19.24 7.77
C SER A 246 -9.02 18.87 8.32
N ASN A 247 -8.44 19.74 9.15
CA ASN A 247 -7.21 19.41 9.85
C ASN A 247 -7.32 18.13 10.70
N ALA A 248 -8.52 17.83 11.22
CA ALA A 248 -8.78 16.60 11.95
C ALA A 248 -8.73 15.38 11.04
N GLY A 249 -9.35 15.44 9.85
CA GLY A 249 -9.29 14.38 8.85
C GLY A 249 -7.88 14.12 8.35
N LEU A 250 -7.13 15.15 8.00
CA LEU A 250 -5.72 15.02 7.58
C LEU A 250 -4.85 14.42 8.69
N PHE A 251 -5.06 14.82 9.95
CA PHE A 251 -4.35 14.25 11.09
C PHE A 251 -4.62 12.75 11.25
N VAL A 252 -5.87 12.33 11.11
CA VAL A 252 -6.23 10.89 11.16
C VAL A 252 -5.63 10.14 9.98
N MET A 253 -5.61 10.72 8.77
CA MET A 253 -4.91 10.12 7.63
C MET A 253 -3.42 9.93 7.91
N ILE A 254 -2.73 10.93 8.45
CA ILE A 254 -1.32 10.84 8.85
C ILE A 254 -1.11 9.68 9.82
N LEU A 255 -1.96 9.52 10.83
CA LEU A 255 -1.86 8.41 11.77
C LEU A 255 -2.08 7.04 11.09
N LEU A 256 -3.06 6.94 10.20
CA LEU A 256 -3.35 5.70 9.47
C LEU A 256 -2.24 5.35 8.46
N MET A 257 -1.62 6.33 7.80
CA MET A 257 -0.47 6.14 6.92
C MET A 257 0.78 5.69 7.69
N PHE A 258 1.00 6.26 8.88
CA PHE A 258 2.10 5.85 9.75
C PHE A 258 1.93 4.40 10.23
N ILE A 259 0.68 3.97 10.53
CA ILE A 259 0.33 2.58 10.84
C ILE A 259 -0.01 1.87 9.53
N GLY A 260 1.00 1.44 8.83
CA GLY A 260 0.87 0.83 7.51
C GLY A 260 0.25 -0.58 7.49
N ALA A 261 0.71 -1.38 6.55
CA ALA A 261 0.18 -2.72 6.30
C ALA A 261 0.76 -3.78 7.26
N SER A 262 0.36 -5.03 7.08
CA SER A 262 0.77 -6.15 7.94
C SER A 262 2.11 -6.76 7.51
N PRO A 263 2.81 -7.50 8.38
CA PRO A 263 4.03 -8.21 7.98
C PRO A 263 3.75 -9.22 6.86
N GLY A 264 4.63 -9.27 5.86
CA GLY A 264 4.48 -10.15 4.70
C GLY A 264 3.33 -9.76 3.77
N SER A 265 2.95 -8.49 3.76
CA SER A 265 2.00 -7.87 2.83
C SER A 265 2.73 -7.06 1.76
N THR A 266 1.98 -6.50 0.84
CA THR A 266 2.47 -5.64 -0.24
C THR A 266 2.80 -4.21 0.21
N GLY A 267 2.29 -3.74 1.35
CA GLY A 267 2.42 -2.34 1.80
C GLY A 267 3.55 -2.09 2.81
N GLY A 268 3.92 -0.82 2.98
CA GLY A 268 4.97 -0.31 3.87
C GLY A 268 4.52 0.12 5.26
N GLY A 269 5.14 1.15 5.81
CA GLY A 269 4.85 1.74 7.12
C GLY A 269 5.16 0.85 8.33
N ILE A 270 4.84 1.34 9.54
CA ILE A 270 4.93 0.53 10.76
C ILE A 270 3.91 -0.59 10.70
N LYS A 271 4.36 -1.82 10.87
CA LYS A 271 3.49 -2.99 10.70
C LYS A 271 2.41 -3.06 11.78
N THR A 272 1.22 -3.54 11.38
CA THR A 272 0.06 -3.72 12.29
C THR A 272 0.41 -4.54 13.54
N SER A 273 1.30 -5.54 13.42
CA SER A 273 1.79 -6.31 14.56
C SER A 273 2.65 -5.49 15.52
N THR A 274 3.48 -4.59 15.00
CA THR A 274 4.28 -3.66 15.81
C THR A 274 3.38 -2.72 16.59
N PHE A 275 2.41 -2.10 15.92
CA PHE A 275 1.41 -1.24 16.56
C PHE A 275 0.61 -2.00 17.65
N PHE A 276 0.17 -3.23 17.36
CA PHE A 276 -0.52 -4.06 18.34
C PHE A 276 0.33 -4.32 19.59
N ILE A 277 1.61 -4.66 19.42
CA ILE A 277 2.53 -4.91 20.54
C ILE A 277 2.65 -3.65 21.41
N LEU A 278 2.81 -2.47 20.80
CA LEU A 278 2.88 -1.19 21.52
C LEU A 278 1.60 -0.91 22.33
N MET A 279 0.44 -1.06 21.71
CA MET A 279 -0.85 -0.88 22.38
C MET A 279 -1.04 -1.87 23.54
N GLN A 280 -0.64 -3.12 23.34
CA GLN A 280 -0.74 -4.13 24.38
C GLN A 280 0.26 -3.89 25.53
N THR A 281 1.45 -3.38 25.21
CA THR A 281 2.44 -2.97 26.23
C THR A 281 1.92 -1.82 27.09
N MET A 282 1.38 -0.78 26.44
CA MET A 282 0.72 0.34 27.15
C MET A 282 -0.41 -0.15 28.05
N ARG A 283 -1.31 -0.98 27.51
CA ARG A 283 -2.43 -1.53 28.26
C ARG A 283 -1.97 -2.40 29.44
N SER A 284 -0.91 -3.19 29.25
CA SER A 284 -0.33 -4.04 30.29
C SER A 284 0.30 -3.22 31.40
N ALA A 285 1.05 -2.16 31.05
CA ALA A 285 1.66 -1.24 32.02
C ALA A 285 0.60 -0.53 32.87
N LEU A 286 -0.46 0.00 32.24
CA LEU A 286 -1.55 0.69 32.93
C LEU A 286 -2.33 -0.24 33.87
N ASN A 287 -2.55 -1.48 33.48
CA ASN A 287 -3.35 -2.44 34.25
C ASN A 287 -2.51 -3.35 35.17
N LYS A 288 -1.18 -3.19 35.21
CA LYS A 288 -0.24 -4.03 35.99
C LYS A 288 -0.44 -5.54 35.73
N ARG A 289 -0.74 -5.92 34.47
CA ARG A 289 -0.96 -7.31 34.05
C ARG A 289 0.20 -7.80 33.22
N HIS A 290 0.41 -9.11 33.16
CA HIS A 290 1.39 -9.72 32.26
C HIS A 290 1.06 -9.42 30.81
N MET A 291 2.10 -9.10 30.01
CA MET A 291 1.95 -8.90 28.57
C MET A 291 1.51 -10.18 27.88
N GLY A 292 0.33 -10.15 27.31
CA GLY A 292 -0.21 -11.31 26.60
C GLY A 292 -1.34 -10.91 25.64
N ALA A 293 -1.55 -11.73 24.64
CA ALA A 293 -2.65 -11.60 23.68
C ALA A 293 -3.19 -13.00 23.33
N PHE A 294 -4.50 -13.13 23.26
CA PHE A 294 -5.17 -14.40 22.89
C PHE A 294 -4.65 -15.62 23.69
N HIS A 295 -4.49 -15.48 25.00
CA HIS A 295 -3.97 -16.49 25.93
C HIS A 295 -2.50 -16.92 25.69
N ARG A 296 -1.69 -16.06 25.05
CA ARG A 296 -0.25 -16.27 24.87
C ARG A 296 0.54 -15.09 25.37
N SER A 297 1.68 -15.33 26.01
CA SER A 297 2.60 -14.29 26.44
C SER A 297 3.37 -13.68 25.25
N LEU A 298 3.61 -12.39 25.30
CA LEU A 298 4.49 -11.69 24.37
C LEU A 298 5.90 -11.64 24.95
N SER A 299 6.92 -11.92 24.14
CA SER A 299 8.31 -11.89 24.63
C SER A 299 8.79 -10.44 24.81
N PRO A 300 9.61 -10.16 25.84
CA PRO A 300 10.20 -8.83 26.05
C PRO A 300 11.04 -8.37 24.84
N GLU A 301 11.68 -9.29 24.15
CA GLU A 301 12.48 -9.01 22.96
C GLU A 301 11.63 -8.40 21.83
N ASN A 302 10.45 -8.96 21.58
CA ASN A 302 9.53 -8.43 20.57
C ASN A 302 9.04 -7.02 20.94
N THR A 303 8.87 -6.75 22.21
CA THR A 303 8.50 -5.43 22.72
C THR A 303 9.61 -4.41 22.49
N SER A 304 10.85 -4.75 22.84
CA SER A 304 12.01 -3.86 22.62
C SER A 304 12.22 -3.58 21.13
N ARG A 305 12.08 -4.60 20.26
CA ARG A 305 12.14 -4.43 18.80
C ARG A 305 11.02 -3.51 18.30
N ALA A 306 9.79 -3.66 18.79
CA ALA A 306 8.67 -2.81 18.40
C ALA A 306 8.90 -1.35 18.77
N PHE A 307 9.41 -1.07 19.97
CA PHE A 307 9.81 0.28 20.38
C PHE A 307 10.91 0.85 19.50
N LEU A 308 11.98 0.10 19.26
CA LEU A 308 13.10 0.54 18.43
C LEU A 308 12.64 0.92 17.02
N ILE A 309 11.86 0.04 16.38
CA ILE A 309 11.32 0.30 15.04
C ILE A 309 10.49 1.58 15.04
N THR A 310 9.61 1.75 16.01
CA THR A 310 8.72 2.93 16.07
C THR A 310 9.51 4.22 16.32
N GLN A 311 10.52 4.19 17.21
CA GLN A 311 11.40 5.34 17.47
C GLN A 311 12.19 5.73 16.22
N LEU A 312 12.81 4.77 15.53
CA LEU A 312 13.54 5.04 14.30
C LEU A 312 12.63 5.58 13.20
N SER A 313 11.42 5.02 13.07
CA SER A 313 10.41 5.52 12.12
C SER A 313 10.02 6.97 12.41
N LEU A 314 9.78 7.28 13.67
CA LEU A 314 9.45 8.65 14.08
C LEU A 314 10.61 9.60 13.82
N CYS A 315 11.85 9.20 14.12
CA CYS A 315 13.03 10.01 13.80
C CYS A 315 13.14 10.30 12.30
N VAL A 316 12.94 9.30 11.44
CA VAL A 316 12.97 9.48 9.99
C VAL A 316 11.92 10.49 9.54
N VAL A 317 10.69 10.37 10.03
CA VAL A 317 9.59 11.29 9.70
C VAL A 317 9.90 12.71 10.18
N LEU A 318 10.35 12.88 11.42
CA LEU A 318 10.67 14.20 11.97
C LEU A 318 11.84 14.87 11.24
N ILE A 319 12.92 14.12 10.98
CA ILE A 319 14.07 14.64 10.22
C ILE A 319 13.67 14.98 8.79
N GLY A 320 12.91 14.12 8.11
CA GLY A 320 12.43 14.38 6.76
C GLY A 320 11.54 15.61 6.69
N THR A 321 10.60 15.76 7.62
CA THR A 321 9.73 16.95 7.70
C THR A 321 10.55 18.20 7.95
N PHE A 322 11.51 18.17 8.88
CA PHE A 322 12.39 19.32 9.16
C PHE A 322 13.20 19.74 7.93
N LEU A 323 13.78 18.77 7.22
CA LEU A 323 14.53 19.06 5.99
C LEU A 323 13.65 19.68 4.91
N LEU A 324 12.43 19.17 4.70
CA LEU A 324 11.51 19.77 3.75
C LEU A 324 11.07 21.16 4.16
N CYS A 325 10.84 21.43 5.44
CA CYS A 325 10.54 22.79 5.92
C CYS A 325 11.69 23.79 5.62
N LEU A 326 12.93 23.32 5.58
CA LEU A 326 14.08 24.17 5.21
C LEU A 326 14.18 24.38 3.69
N LEU A 327 13.88 23.35 2.91
CA LEU A 327 14.02 23.38 1.44
C LEU A 327 12.82 24.06 0.75
N GLU A 328 11.63 23.89 1.31
CA GLU A 328 10.36 24.33 0.74
C GLU A 328 9.58 25.21 1.73
N PRO A 329 10.06 26.42 2.04
CA PRO A 329 9.45 27.30 3.03
C PRO A 329 8.08 27.87 2.62
N SER A 330 7.67 27.71 1.37
CA SER A 330 6.38 28.17 0.84
C SER A 330 5.20 27.29 1.27
N PHE A 331 5.46 26.04 1.66
CA PHE A 331 4.41 25.10 2.05
C PHE A 331 4.17 25.11 3.57
N GLU A 332 2.94 24.79 3.94
CA GLU A 332 2.59 24.66 5.35
C GLU A 332 3.19 23.36 5.95
N MET A 333 3.63 23.45 7.20
CA MET A 333 4.18 22.27 7.92
C MET A 333 3.27 21.05 7.86
N ARG A 334 1.94 21.25 7.89
CA ARG A 334 0.98 20.13 7.82
C ARG A 334 1.05 19.37 6.49
N GLN A 335 1.24 20.09 5.38
CA GLN A 335 1.37 19.52 4.03
C GLN A 335 2.68 18.73 3.93
N LEU A 336 3.79 19.33 4.37
CA LEU A 336 5.10 18.70 4.37
C LEU A 336 5.13 17.43 5.26
N LEU A 337 4.52 17.49 6.45
CA LEU A 337 4.39 16.32 7.32
C LEU A 337 3.55 15.21 6.66
N PHE A 338 2.45 15.58 6.01
CA PHE A 338 1.59 14.64 5.31
C PHE A 338 2.37 13.90 4.20
N GLU A 339 3.12 14.64 3.38
CA GLU A 339 3.94 14.08 2.31
C GLU A 339 5.04 13.14 2.83
N VAL A 340 5.76 13.56 3.85
CA VAL A 340 6.82 12.74 4.45
C VAL A 340 6.24 11.45 5.02
N VAL A 341 5.10 11.51 5.70
CA VAL A 341 4.44 10.32 6.25
C VAL A 341 3.87 9.45 5.13
N SER A 342 3.33 10.05 4.08
CA SER A 342 2.86 9.34 2.89
C SER A 342 4.00 8.60 2.19
N ALA A 343 5.14 9.25 2.00
CA ALA A 343 6.33 8.63 1.43
C ALA A 343 6.90 7.53 2.33
N PHE A 344 7.02 7.80 3.65
CA PHE A 344 7.51 6.83 4.63
C PHE A 344 6.58 5.60 4.73
N GLY A 345 5.29 5.84 4.79
CA GLY A 345 4.25 4.80 4.87
C GLY A 345 4.04 4.06 3.56
N THR A 346 4.67 4.50 2.46
CA THR A 346 4.35 4.05 1.09
C THR A 346 2.85 4.14 0.81
N ALA A 347 2.22 5.27 1.21
CA ALA A 347 0.78 5.44 1.09
C ALA A 347 0.36 6.07 -0.23
N GLY A 348 1.19 6.96 -0.80
CA GLY A 348 0.95 7.53 -2.12
C GLY A 348 -0.11 8.63 -2.18
N LEU A 349 -0.69 9.02 -1.05
CA LEU A 349 -1.61 10.15 -0.97
C LEU A 349 -0.82 11.46 -0.93
N SER A 350 -1.28 12.47 -1.68
CA SER A 350 -0.75 13.83 -1.66
C SER A 350 -1.91 14.83 -1.64
N PRO A 351 -1.91 15.84 -0.77
CA PRO A 351 -2.92 16.89 -0.78
C PRO A 351 -2.74 17.85 -1.96
N GLU A 352 -1.60 17.84 -2.63
CA GLU A 352 -1.32 18.72 -3.76
C GLU A 352 -1.15 17.95 -5.07
N THR A 353 -1.55 18.58 -6.18
CA THR A 353 -1.34 18.01 -7.51
C THR A 353 0.14 18.16 -7.93
N PRO A 354 0.73 17.19 -8.63
CA PRO A 354 2.14 17.16 -8.99
C PRO A 354 2.73 18.43 -9.62
N PRO A 355 1.97 19.26 -10.37
CA PRO A 355 2.53 20.50 -10.95
C PRO A 355 2.96 21.55 -9.94
N ASP A 356 2.43 21.49 -8.70
CA ASP A 356 2.67 22.52 -7.69
C ASP A 356 3.95 22.29 -6.87
N TRP A 357 4.49 21.06 -6.90
CA TRP A 357 5.64 20.62 -6.08
C TRP A 357 7.01 20.95 -6.64
N LEU A 358 7.14 21.22 -7.93
CA LEU A 358 8.45 21.45 -8.54
C LEU A 358 8.41 22.64 -9.48
N PRO A 359 8.79 23.85 -9.01
CA PRO A 359 9.55 24.68 -9.92
C PRO A 359 10.78 23.85 -10.31
N PRO A 360 11.19 23.85 -11.58
CA PRO A 360 12.38 23.09 -11.97
C PRO A 360 13.51 23.54 -11.05
N VAL A 361 14.04 22.63 -10.23
CA VAL A 361 15.29 22.88 -9.51
C VAL A 361 16.30 23.11 -10.58
N ARG A 362 16.49 24.39 -10.91
CA ARG A 362 17.60 24.85 -11.74
C ARG A 362 18.84 24.67 -10.87
N TRP A 363 19.48 23.54 -11.02
CA TRP A 363 20.88 23.39 -10.64
C TRP A 363 21.66 24.36 -11.56
N SER A 364 21.91 25.56 -11.05
CA SER A 364 22.85 26.54 -11.65
C SER A 364 24.28 26.04 -11.43
#